data_034b586bfa2dd68142b2fe08235e2a80
#
_entry.id   034b586bfa2dd68142b2fe08235e2a80
#
_cell.length_a   1.000
_cell.length_b   1.000
_cell.length_c   1.000
_cell.angle_alpha   90.00
_cell.angle_beta   90.00
_cell.angle_gamma   90.00
#
_symmetry.space_group_name_H-M   'P 1'
#
loop_
_entity.id
_entity.type
_entity.pdbx_description
1 polymer ?
#
loop_
_entity_poly.entity_id
_entity_poly.type
_entity_poly.pdbx_seq_one_letter_code
_entity_poly.pdbx_strand_id
1 'polypeptide(L)'
;RQRQMCIRDRINNLPEPKQTEEIRPMEKFDQGWGSILYRTRLPEDVKAGTILKITEQHDWTQIFADGKLLGRLDRRGGEQELTLPALKAGTQLDLLVEAMGRVNFDKSIHDRKGITEKVELVNGKNAETLKGWTVYNLPVDYEFVSSRNFQDMNSSAACGIEKNDESVPAYYRATFTLDKVADTFLNMESWGKGMVWVNGRAMGRFWEIGPQQTLFMPGCWLKKGVNEIIVLDLKGPKEATIVGLDKPILDMLRVAVPETHRKQGQTIKLEKETPVAAGTFKPGNGWQEVKVPVTKGRYFCLEGLSSFDNTNIAAIAEFDVLDEKGQKISRENWKIVYADSE
;
A
#
# COMPACT_ATOMS: atom_id res chain seq x y z
N ARG A 1 -19.51 -24.37 2.10
CA ARG A 1 -18.21 -24.89 2.61
C ARG A 1 -17.12 -24.07 1.97
N GLN A 2 -16.36 -23.35 2.78
CA GLN A 2 -15.17 -22.59 2.33
C GLN A 2 -14.05 -23.58 2.02
N ARG A 3 -13.41 -23.41 0.86
CA ARG A 3 -12.15 -24.11 0.53
C ARG A 3 -11.07 -23.08 0.44
N GLN A 4 -10.04 -23.23 1.22
CA GLN A 4 -8.91 -22.31 1.34
C GLN A 4 -7.68 -22.92 0.71
N MET A 5 -6.85 -22.11 0.05
CA MET A 5 -5.58 -22.54 -0.50
C MET A 5 -4.43 -21.71 0.02
N CYS A 6 -3.35 -22.37 0.34
CA CYS A 6 -2.11 -21.77 0.76
C CYS A 6 -1.12 -21.60 -0.39
N ILE A 7 -0.55 -20.41 -0.55
CA ILE A 7 0.42 -20.09 -1.60
C ILE A 7 1.87 -20.52 -1.27
N ARG A 8 2.11 -21.40 -0.34
CA ARG A 8 3.40 -22.10 -0.39
C ARG A 8 3.59 -22.76 -1.76
N ASP A 9 2.50 -23.20 -2.39
CA ASP A 9 2.50 -23.63 -3.79
C ASP A 9 2.79 -22.50 -4.79
N ARG A 10 2.60 -21.23 -4.45
CA ARG A 10 2.87 -20.14 -5.39
C ARG A 10 4.36 -19.96 -5.67
N ILE A 11 5.20 -20.13 -4.64
CA ILE A 11 6.66 -20.11 -4.79
C ILE A 11 7.17 -21.41 -5.42
N ASN A 12 6.40 -22.51 -5.35
CA ASN A 12 6.73 -23.81 -5.92
C ASN A 12 6.05 -24.07 -7.27
N ASN A 13 4.95 -23.37 -7.59
CA ASN A 13 4.17 -23.53 -8.83
C ASN A 13 4.19 -22.24 -9.65
N LEU A 14 5.40 -21.68 -9.83
CA LEU A 14 5.64 -20.46 -10.59
C LEU A 14 5.45 -20.72 -12.10
N PRO A 15 5.01 -19.72 -12.87
CA PRO A 15 4.98 -19.80 -14.33
C PRO A 15 6.41 -19.90 -14.90
N GLU A 16 6.52 -20.03 -16.22
CA GLU A 16 7.83 -20.06 -16.88
C GLU A 16 8.67 -18.84 -16.52
N PRO A 17 9.94 -19.05 -16.10
CA PRO A 17 10.82 -17.98 -15.73
C PRO A 17 11.41 -17.25 -16.95
N LYS A 18 11.66 -15.96 -16.78
CA LYS A 18 12.48 -15.16 -17.68
C LYS A 18 13.81 -14.85 -17.01
N GLN A 19 14.91 -14.86 -17.75
CA GLN A 19 16.23 -14.57 -17.21
C GLN A 19 16.70 -13.18 -17.62
N THR A 20 17.37 -12.48 -16.69
CA THR A 20 18.00 -11.20 -16.97
C THR A 20 19.22 -11.00 -16.08
N GLU A 21 20.28 -10.42 -16.61
CA GLU A 21 21.48 -10.11 -15.81
C GLU A 21 21.20 -8.97 -14.83
N GLU A 22 20.56 -7.91 -15.29
CA GLU A 22 20.22 -6.75 -14.48
C GLU A 22 18.72 -6.74 -14.21
N ILE A 23 18.35 -6.19 -13.06
CA ILE A 23 16.93 -6.00 -12.73
C ILE A 23 16.29 -5.01 -13.70
N ARG A 24 15.05 -5.25 -14.07
CA ARG A 24 14.30 -4.45 -15.05
C ARG A 24 12.84 -4.32 -14.62
N PRO A 25 12.16 -3.24 -15.04
CA PRO A 25 10.75 -3.05 -14.73
C PRO A 25 9.87 -4.13 -15.34
N MET A 26 8.71 -4.32 -14.73
CA MET A 26 7.68 -5.31 -15.08
C MET A 26 7.30 -5.29 -16.57
N GLU A 27 7.24 -4.11 -17.18
CA GLU A 27 6.87 -3.92 -18.59
C GLU A 27 7.92 -4.50 -19.56
N LYS A 28 9.15 -4.71 -19.11
CA LYS A 28 10.19 -5.41 -19.91
C LYS A 28 9.97 -6.92 -19.99
N PHE A 29 9.04 -7.43 -19.19
CA PHE A 29 8.65 -8.83 -19.14
C PHE A 29 7.22 -9.04 -19.64
N ASP A 30 6.67 -8.09 -20.42
CA ASP A 30 5.33 -8.14 -21.02
C ASP A 30 4.22 -8.24 -19.96
N GLN A 31 4.41 -7.59 -18.80
CA GLN A 31 3.42 -7.51 -17.75
C GLN A 31 3.19 -6.07 -17.35
N GLY A 32 1.92 -5.63 -17.28
CA GLY A 32 1.56 -4.25 -16.93
C GLY A 32 0.89 -4.10 -15.57
N TRP A 33 0.50 -5.19 -14.90
CA TRP A 33 -0.26 -5.20 -13.65
C TRP A 33 -0.05 -6.49 -12.84
N GLY A 34 -0.57 -6.55 -11.63
CA GLY A 34 -0.41 -7.70 -10.75
C GLY A 34 0.88 -7.63 -9.94
N SER A 35 1.49 -8.78 -9.73
CA SER A 35 2.76 -8.89 -9.02
C SER A 35 3.84 -9.49 -9.91
N ILE A 36 5.09 -9.14 -9.64
CA ILE A 36 6.26 -9.73 -10.28
C ILE A 36 7.20 -10.23 -9.21
N LEU A 37 7.76 -11.41 -9.41
CA LEU A 37 8.75 -11.99 -8.51
C LEU A 37 10.12 -11.97 -9.17
N TYR A 38 11.05 -11.28 -8.52
CA TYR A 38 12.48 -11.32 -8.87
C TYR A 38 13.19 -12.23 -7.89
N ARG A 39 13.92 -13.20 -8.42
CA ARG A 39 14.67 -14.19 -7.65
C ARG A 39 16.13 -14.16 -8.05
N THR A 40 17.01 -14.14 -7.06
CA THR A 40 18.45 -14.34 -7.24
C THR A 40 19.00 -15.16 -6.09
N ARG A 41 20.29 -15.53 -6.14
CA ARG A 41 21.03 -16.14 -5.03
C ARG A 41 22.11 -15.21 -4.57
N LEU A 42 22.30 -15.13 -3.25
CA LEU A 42 23.37 -14.32 -2.66
C LEU A 42 24.74 -14.85 -3.12
N PRO A 43 25.61 -13.99 -3.69
CA PRO A 43 26.90 -14.42 -4.22
C PRO A 43 27.89 -14.80 -3.11
N GLU A 44 27.75 -14.19 -1.93
CA GLU A 44 28.61 -14.40 -0.76
C GLU A 44 27.84 -14.36 0.56
N ASP A 45 28.52 -14.64 1.66
CA ASP A 45 27.95 -14.55 3.01
C ASP A 45 27.63 -13.08 3.35
N VAL A 46 26.38 -12.82 3.75
CA VAL A 46 25.89 -11.51 4.16
C VAL A 46 25.94 -11.41 5.69
N LYS A 47 26.62 -10.40 6.21
CA LYS A 47 26.70 -10.14 7.65
C LYS A 47 25.41 -9.52 8.17
N ALA A 48 25.04 -9.82 9.41
CA ALA A 48 23.95 -9.12 10.08
C ALA A 48 24.22 -7.61 10.11
N GLY A 49 23.17 -6.81 9.81
CA GLY A 49 23.27 -5.36 9.72
C GLY A 49 23.59 -4.84 8.31
N THR A 50 23.88 -5.72 7.33
CA THR A 50 23.95 -5.31 5.92
C THR A 50 22.59 -4.80 5.47
N ILE A 51 22.59 -3.74 4.68
CA ILE A 51 21.36 -3.13 4.15
C ILE A 51 21.09 -3.67 2.75
N LEU A 52 19.92 -4.26 2.53
CA LEU A 52 19.39 -4.47 1.20
C LEU A 52 18.71 -3.17 0.76
N LYS A 53 19.27 -2.52 -0.25
CA LYS A 53 18.75 -1.29 -0.82
C LYS A 53 18.11 -1.58 -2.17
N ILE A 54 16.84 -1.22 -2.31
CA ILE A 54 16.07 -1.35 -3.55
C ILE A 54 15.76 0.06 -4.06
N THR A 55 16.45 0.49 -5.09
CA THR A 55 16.25 1.81 -5.68
C THR A 55 15.10 1.75 -6.68
N GLU A 56 14.13 2.65 -6.50
CA GLU A 56 12.93 2.79 -7.35
C GLU A 56 12.12 1.49 -7.44
N GLN A 57 11.67 0.99 -6.29
CA GLN A 57 10.66 -0.06 -6.21
C GLN A 57 9.25 0.53 -6.41
N HIS A 58 8.45 -0.11 -7.25
CA HIS A 58 7.11 0.33 -7.64
C HIS A 58 6.12 -0.85 -7.59
N ASP A 59 5.36 -1.09 -6.48
CA ASP A 59 5.14 -0.08 -5.43
C ASP A 59 5.33 -0.68 -4.02
N TRP A 60 4.94 -1.93 -3.82
CA TRP A 60 4.96 -2.61 -2.53
C TRP A 60 5.71 -3.94 -2.64
N THR A 61 6.78 -4.06 -1.88
CA THR A 61 7.71 -5.17 -2.00
C THR A 61 7.73 -6.02 -0.73
N GLN A 62 7.61 -7.34 -0.89
CA GLN A 62 7.92 -8.32 0.14
C GLN A 62 9.26 -8.98 -0.17
N ILE A 63 10.09 -9.12 0.84
CA ILE A 63 11.46 -9.63 0.72
C ILE A 63 11.55 -10.94 1.51
N PHE A 64 11.97 -12.01 0.83
CA PHE A 64 12.09 -13.34 1.43
C PHE A 64 13.51 -13.88 1.27
N ALA A 65 14.01 -14.62 2.26
CA ALA A 65 15.20 -15.43 2.19
C ALA A 65 14.81 -16.90 2.41
N ASP A 66 15.11 -17.77 1.45
CA ASP A 66 14.72 -19.18 1.45
C ASP A 66 13.24 -19.41 1.82
N GLY A 67 12.36 -18.55 1.30
CA GLY A 67 10.91 -18.56 1.53
C GLY A 67 10.45 -17.96 2.85
N LYS A 68 11.34 -17.51 3.73
CA LYS A 68 11.01 -16.82 4.98
C LYS A 68 10.93 -15.31 4.76
N LEU A 69 9.83 -14.67 5.15
CA LEU A 69 9.68 -13.23 5.07
C LEU A 69 10.70 -12.52 5.98
N LEU A 70 11.49 -11.62 5.41
CA LEU A 70 12.43 -10.77 6.13
C LEU A 70 11.84 -9.39 6.42
N GLY A 71 11.05 -8.84 5.49
CA GLY A 71 10.44 -7.54 5.65
C GLY A 71 9.65 -7.09 4.42
N ARG A 72 9.13 -5.88 4.51
CA ARG A 72 8.33 -5.23 3.48
C ARG A 72 8.82 -3.80 3.28
N LEU A 73 8.72 -3.31 2.07
CA LEU A 73 9.00 -1.92 1.72
C LEU A 73 7.77 -1.32 1.02
N ASP A 74 7.37 -0.13 1.42
CA ASP A 74 6.22 0.59 0.89
C ASP A 74 6.68 1.91 0.24
N ARG A 75 6.44 2.04 -1.07
CA ARG A 75 6.78 3.25 -1.83
C ARG A 75 6.16 4.52 -1.25
N ARG A 76 4.97 4.43 -0.68
CA ARG A 76 4.27 5.59 -0.10
C ARG A 76 5.03 6.22 1.07
N GLY A 77 5.77 5.39 1.83
CA GLY A 77 6.65 5.85 2.90
C GLY A 77 8.05 6.23 2.43
N GLY A 78 8.34 6.14 1.13
CA GLY A 78 9.69 6.35 0.60
C GLY A 78 10.69 5.25 1.02
N GLU A 79 10.18 4.09 1.45
CA GLU A 79 10.99 3.00 1.97
C GLU A 79 11.77 2.33 0.84
N GLN A 80 13.08 2.27 0.98
CA GLN A 80 13.99 1.67 -0.02
C GLN A 80 14.99 0.70 0.62
N GLU A 81 15.05 0.60 1.93
CA GLU A 81 16.12 -0.10 2.65
C GLU A 81 15.56 -1.08 3.67
N LEU A 82 16.14 -2.28 3.70
CA LEU A 82 15.85 -3.30 4.71
C LEU A 82 17.17 -3.79 5.34
N THR A 83 17.27 -3.76 6.66
CA THR A 83 18.40 -4.35 7.38
C THR A 83 18.26 -5.88 7.39
N LEU A 84 19.26 -6.56 6.85
CA LEU A 84 19.28 -8.02 6.75
C LEU A 84 19.85 -8.67 8.01
N PRO A 85 19.35 -9.87 8.37
CA PRO A 85 20.07 -10.76 9.29
C PRO A 85 21.32 -11.34 8.61
N ALA A 86 22.12 -12.09 9.35
CA ALA A 86 23.19 -12.88 8.73
C ALA A 86 22.58 -13.95 7.80
N LEU A 87 23.05 -14.00 6.54
CA LEU A 87 22.62 -14.96 5.53
C LEU A 87 23.84 -15.59 4.89
N LYS A 88 23.68 -16.84 4.39
CA LYS A 88 24.77 -17.59 3.74
C LYS A 88 24.82 -17.36 2.23
N ALA A 89 26.00 -17.49 1.66
CA ALA A 89 26.15 -17.58 0.22
C ALA A 89 25.22 -18.67 -0.34
N GLY A 90 24.61 -18.40 -1.51
CA GLY A 90 23.65 -19.30 -2.13
C GLY A 90 22.23 -19.22 -1.55
N THR A 91 21.98 -18.49 -0.45
CA THR A 91 20.61 -18.20 0.03
C THR A 91 19.77 -17.61 -1.09
N GLN A 92 18.60 -18.17 -1.34
CA GLN A 92 17.65 -17.64 -2.33
C GLN A 92 16.99 -16.37 -1.80
N LEU A 93 17.21 -15.27 -2.50
CA LEU A 93 16.56 -14.00 -2.25
C LEU A 93 15.39 -13.81 -3.22
N ASP A 94 14.20 -13.65 -2.70
CA ASP A 94 12.98 -13.40 -3.46
C ASP A 94 12.43 -12.01 -3.14
N LEU A 95 12.21 -11.21 -4.17
CA LEU A 95 11.59 -9.88 -4.10
C LEU A 95 10.25 -9.94 -4.83
N LEU A 96 9.16 -10.03 -4.08
CA LEU A 96 7.81 -10.01 -4.63
C LEU A 96 7.27 -8.59 -4.63
N VAL A 97 7.14 -8.00 -5.80
CA VAL A 97 6.69 -6.62 -5.98
C VAL A 97 5.26 -6.60 -6.51
N GLU A 98 4.35 -5.99 -5.76
CA GLU A 98 3.00 -5.70 -6.23
C GLU A 98 2.95 -4.32 -6.86
N ALA A 99 2.43 -4.26 -8.07
CA ALA A 99 2.11 -3.02 -8.76
C ALA A 99 0.79 -2.46 -8.25
N MET A 100 0.78 -1.24 -7.71
CA MET A 100 -0.43 -0.50 -7.38
C MET A 100 -0.93 0.30 -8.59
N GLY A 101 -1.82 1.26 -8.40
CA GLY A 101 -2.28 2.16 -9.46
C GLY A 101 -1.13 2.93 -10.09
N ARG A 102 -1.26 3.25 -11.38
CA ARG A 102 -0.28 4.08 -12.09
C ARG A 102 -0.59 5.55 -11.91
N VAL A 103 0.45 6.36 -11.86
CA VAL A 103 0.30 7.82 -11.91
C VAL A 103 -0.28 8.21 -13.27
N ASN A 104 -1.35 8.99 -13.26
CA ASN A 104 -2.09 9.36 -14.46
C ASN A 104 -1.99 10.85 -14.82
N PHE A 105 -1.14 11.60 -14.12
CA PHE A 105 -1.04 13.03 -14.28
C PHE A 105 0.41 13.53 -14.13
N ASP A 106 0.72 14.67 -14.80
CA ASP A 106 1.98 15.38 -14.75
C ASP A 106 3.19 14.58 -15.30
N LYS A 107 4.39 15.08 -15.06
CA LYS A 107 5.67 14.50 -15.53
C LYS A 107 5.94 13.09 -14.98
N SER A 108 5.26 12.68 -13.94
CA SER A 108 5.38 11.34 -13.34
C SER A 108 4.54 10.26 -14.05
N ILE A 109 3.93 10.55 -15.19
CA ILE A 109 3.10 9.61 -15.96
C ILE A 109 3.86 8.37 -16.45
N HIS A 110 5.19 8.40 -16.49
CA HIS A 110 6.06 7.27 -16.84
C HIS A 110 6.26 6.27 -15.69
N ASP A 111 5.26 6.09 -14.88
CA ASP A 111 5.28 5.23 -13.69
C ASP A 111 5.36 3.73 -14.07
N ARG A 112 6.56 3.26 -14.42
CA ARG A 112 6.84 1.84 -14.66
C ARG A 112 6.79 1.06 -13.35
N LYS A 113 6.42 -0.22 -13.42
CA LYS A 113 6.19 -1.08 -12.26
C LYS A 113 7.28 -2.14 -12.07
N GLY A 114 7.30 -2.74 -10.88
CA GLY A 114 8.39 -3.61 -10.47
C GLY A 114 9.57 -2.83 -9.89
N ILE A 115 10.78 -3.32 -10.06
CA ILE A 115 12.00 -2.62 -9.68
C ILE A 115 12.61 -2.01 -10.95
N THR A 116 12.76 -0.69 -10.96
CA THR A 116 13.09 0.03 -12.21
C THR A 116 14.56 0.41 -12.33
N GLU A 117 15.33 0.39 -11.22
CA GLU A 117 16.74 0.74 -11.23
C GLU A 117 17.64 -0.40 -10.78
N LYS A 118 17.86 -0.57 -9.47
CA LYS A 118 18.84 -1.54 -8.96
C LYS A 118 18.51 -2.06 -7.57
N VAL A 119 19.16 -3.20 -7.24
CA VAL A 119 19.16 -3.81 -5.91
C VAL A 119 20.60 -3.99 -5.46
N GLU A 120 20.92 -3.49 -4.29
CA GLU A 120 22.28 -3.48 -3.75
C GLU A 120 22.35 -4.04 -2.34
N LEU A 121 23.46 -4.71 -2.04
CA LEU A 121 23.88 -5.02 -0.67
C LEU A 121 24.84 -3.92 -0.22
N VAL A 122 24.48 -3.18 0.83
CA VAL A 122 25.29 -2.05 1.34
C VAL A 122 25.84 -2.38 2.71
N ASN A 123 27.16 -2.37 2.84
CA ASN A 123 27.86 -2.58 4.10
C ASN A 123 28.86 -1.43 4.32
N GLY A 124 28.49 -0.47 5.15
CA GLY A 124 29.24 0.75 5.38
C GLY A 124 29.38 1.58 4.09
N LYS A 125 30.58 1.71 3.55
CA LYS A 125 30.87 2.45 2.31
C LYS A 125 30.85 1.58 1.05
N ASN A 126 30.75 0.27 1.20
CA ASN A 126 30.74 -0.68 0.10
C ASN A 126 29.32 -0.96 -0.32
N ALA A 127 29.05 -0.88 -1.61
CA ALA A 127 27.77 -1.25 -2.22
C ALA A 127 28.02 -2.24 -3.36
N GLU A 128 27.37 -3.38 -3.32
CA GLU A 128 27.44 -4.40 -4.36
C GLU A 128 26.07 -4.56 -5.01
N THR A 129 26.01 -4.38 -6.32
CA THR A 129 24.75 -4.55 -7.08
C THR A 129 24.51 -6.03 -7.34
N LEU A 130 23.35 -6.53 -6.92
CA LEU A 130 22.92 -7.89 -7.18
C LEU A 130 22.51 -8.07 -8.65
N LYS A 131 22.92 -9.19 -9.23
CA LYS A 131 22.74 -9.54 -10.63
C LYS A 131 22.22 -10.98 -10.78
N GLY A 132 21.99 -11.42 -12.05
CA GLY A 132 21.59 -12.78 -12.34
C GLY A 132 20.18 -13.09 -11.83
N TRP A 133 19.17 -12.41 -12.35
CA TRP A 133 17.79 -12.49 -11.90
C TRP A 133 16.98 -13.49 -12.72
N THR A 134 16.25 -14.33 -12.02
CA THR A 134 15.16 -15.15 -12.55
C THR A 134 13.84 -14.45 -12.22
N VAL A 135 13.05 -14.12 -13.22
CA VAL A 135 11.85 -13.30 -13.09
C VAL A 135 10.61 -14.11 -13.44
N TYR A 136 9.58 -13.98 -12.62
CA TYR A 136 8.30 -14.67 -12.81
C TYR A 136 7.16 -13.65 -12.87
N ASN A 137 6.41 -13.68 -13.94
CA ASN A 137 5.20 -12.91 -14.13
C ASN A 137 4.05 -13.51 -13.30
N LEU A 138 3.40 -12.70 -12.47
CA LEU A 138 2.27 -13.11 -11.65
C LEU A 138 1.08 -12.18 -11.93
N PRO A 139 0.47 -12.29 -13.12
CA PRO A 139 -0.67 -11.48 -13.48
C PRO A 139 -1.88 -11.83 -12.60
N VAL A 140 -2.85 -10.92 -12.59
CA VAL A 140 -4.09 -11.06 -11.81
C VAL A 140 -5.32 -11.25 -12.72
N ASP A 141 -5.09 -11.74 -13.93
CA ASP A 141 -6.16 -12.16 -14.84
C ASP A 141 -6.86 -13.39 -14.27
N TYR A 142 -8.17 -13.46 -14.44
CA TYR A 142 -8.96 -14.58 -13.91
C TYR A 142 -8.50 -15.93 -14.43
N GLU A 143 -8.11 -16.03 -15.69
CA GLU A 143 -7.57 -17.25 -16.28
C GLU A 143 -6.36 -17.76 -15.50
N PHE A 144 -5.40 -16.90 -15.25
CA PHE A 144 -4.23 -17.22 -14.44
C PHE A 144 -4.61 -17.60 -13.00
N VAL A 145 -5.48 -16.82 -12.37
CA VAL A 145 -5.88 -17.01 -10.97
C VAL A 145 -6.68 -18.30 -10.79
N SER A 146 -7.63 -18.59 -11.68
CA SER A 146 -8.48 -19.78 -11.61
C SER A 146 -7.76 -21.09 -11.89
N SER A 147 -6.64 -21.02 -12.65
CA SER A 147 -5.80 -22.19 -12.98
C SER A 147 -4.88 -22.64 -11.82
N ARG A 148 -4.85 -21.89 -10.70
CA ARG A 148 -4.04 -22.27 -9.55
C ARG A 148 -4.49 -23.60 -8.95
N ASN A 149 -3.54 -24.37 -8.42
CA ASN A 149 -3.82 -25.68 -7.80
C ASN A 149 -4.33 -25.46 -6.37
N PHE A 150 -5.66 -25.52 -6.19
CA PHE A 150 -6.31 -25.31 -4.90
C PHE A 150 -6.40 -26.63 -4.11
N GLN A 151 -5.82 -26.68 -2.92
CA GLN A 151 -5.85 -27.82 -2.01
C GLN A 151 -6.90 -27.64 -0.92
N ASP A 152 -7.48 -28.73 -0.41
CA ASP A 152 -8.45 -28.65 0.70
C ASP A 152 -7.74 -28.36 2.03
N MET A 153 -8.23 -27.34 2.74
CA MET A 153 -7.69 -26.94 4.05
C MET A 153 -7.82 -28.00 5.15
N ASN A 154 -8.70 -28.97 4.97
CA ASN A 154 -8.93 -30.04 5.96
C ASN A 154 -7.86 -31.14 5.91
N SER A 155 -6.96 -31.15 4.94
CA SER A 155 -5.81 -32.04 4.95
C SER A 155 -4.69 -31.38 5.75
N SER A 156 -4.54 -31.76 6.99
CA SER A 156 -3.49 -31.29 7.91
C SER A 156 -2.05 -31.52 7.40
N ALA A 157 -1.88 -32.24 6.33
CA ALA A 157 -0.61 -32.48 5.63
C ALA A 157 -0.32 -31.43 4.55
N ALA A 158 -1.32 -30.67 4.06
CA ALA A 158 -1.17 -29.85 2.85
C ALA A 158 -0.58 -28.47 3.11
N CYS A 159 -0.60 -27.97 4.31
CA CYS A 159 -0.24 -26.58 4.55
C CYS A 159 1.08 -26.35 5.27
N GLY A 160 1.65 -27.30 6.00
CA GLY A 160 2.95 -27.13 6.68
C GLY A 160 3.18 -25.72 7.31
N ILE A 161 2.12 -24.93 7.38
CA ILE A 161 2.07 -23.61 7.98
C ILE A 161 1.62 -23.85 9.41
N GLU A 162 2.49 -23.57 10.35
CA GLU A 162 2.06 -23.29 11.71
C GLU A 162 0.95 -22.23 11.61
N LYS A 163 -0.10 -22.38 12.36
CA LYS A 163 -1.32 -21.52 12.35
C LYS A 163 -1.05 -20.00 12.47
N ASN A 164 0.19 -19.58 12.58
CA ASN A 164 0.64 -18.21 12.85
C ASN A 164 1.56 -17.63 11.76
N ASP A 165 1.73 -18.26 10.60
CA ASP A 165 2.54 -17.66 9.51
C ASP A 165 1.64 -16.76 8.63
N GLU A 166 1.15 -15.67 9.24
CA GLU A 166 0.30 -14.63 8.64
C GLU A 166 1.00 -13.83 7.54
N SER A 167 2.20 -14.21 7.15
CA SER A 167 3.08 -13.36 6.32
C SER A 167 3.24 -13.81 4.87
N VAL A 168 2.63 -14.92 4.47
CA VAL A 168 2.83 -15.51 3.14
C VAL A 168 1.64 -15.20 2.21
N PRO A 169 1.90 -14.67 1.00
CA PRO A 169 0.86 -14.44 0.00
C PRO A 169 0.08 -15.73 -0.34
N ALA A 170 -1.26 -15.64 -0.35
CA ALA A 170 -2.12 -16.81 -0.62
C ALA A 170 -3.33 -16.50 -1.52
N TYR A 171 -3.75 -17.48 -2.32
CA TYR A 171 -5.07 -17.50 -2.96
C TYR A 171 -6.03 -18.35 -2.13
N TYR A 172 -7.22 -17.83 -1.96
CA TYR A 172 -8.31 -18.49 -1.26
C TYR A 172 -9.47 -18.67 -2.24
N ARG A 173 -10.04 -19.86 -2.32
CA ARG A 173 -11.18 -20.16 -3.17
C ARG A 173 -12.32 -20.73 -2.34
N ALA A 174 -13.51 -20.18 -2.53
CA ALA A 174 -14.70 -20.67 -1.89
C ALA A 174 -15.89 -20.67 -2.85
N THR A 175 -16.91 -21.45 -2.51
CA THR A 175 -18.23 -21.38 -3.13
C THR A 175 -19.29 -21.01 -2.10
N PHE A 176 -20.29 -20.24 -2.53
CA PHE A 176 -21.44 -19.91 -1.72
C PHE A 176 -22.72 -20.03 -2.55
N THR A 177 -23.83 -20.32 -1.90
CA THR A 177 -25.12 -20.53 -2.57
C THR A 177 -26.09 -19.39 -2.23
N LEU A 178 -26.77 -18.87 -3.24
CA LEU A 178 -27.78 -17.83 -3.09
C LEU A 178 -29.16 -18.34 -3.55
N ASP A 179 -30.17 -18.12 -2.73
CA ASP A 179 -31.56 -18.36 -3.09
C ASP A 179 -32.16 -17.18 -3.88
N LYS A 180 -31.68 -15.97 -3.56
CA LYS A 180 -32.08 -14.71 -4.17
C LYS A 180 -30.86 -13.86 -4.48
N VAL A 181 -30.86 -13.21 -5.62
CA VAL A 181 -29.78 -12.31 -6.07
C VAL A 181 -30.15 -10.87 -5.72
N ALA A 182 -29.20 -10.13 -5.18
CA ALA A 182 -29.29 -8.70 -4.89
C ALA A 182 -27.89 -8.08 -4.88
N ASP A 183 -27.82 -6.75 -4.97
CA ASP A 183 -26.59 -6.02 -4.73
C ASP A 183 -26.16 -6.17 -3.26
N THR A 184 -24.86 -6.18 -3.04
CA THR A 184 -24.29 -6.27 -1.69
C THR A 184 -22.89 -5.66 -1.65
N PHE A 185 -22.33 -5.50 -0.45
CA PHE A 185 -20.97 -5.03 -0.25
C PHE A 185 -20.17 -6.13 0.45
N LEU A 186 -19.14 -6.64 -0.21
CA LEU A 186 -18.27 -7.66 0.38
C LEU A 186 -17.40 -7.01 1.47
N ASN A 187 -17.54 -7.48 2.70
CA ASN A 187 -16.72 -7.02 3.82
C ASN A 187 -15.35 -7.68 3.78
N MET A 188 -14.29 -6.87 3.58
CA MET A 188 -12.90 -7.31 3.50
C MET A 188 -12.09 -6.96 4.76
N GLU A 189 -12.73 -6.54 5.84
CA GLU A 189 -12.06 -6.06 7.06
C GLU A 189 -11.13 -7.08 7.74
N SER A 190 -11.38 -8.37 7.58
CA SER A 190 -10.53 -9.43 8.12
C SER A 190 -9.35 -9.78 7.24
N TRP A 191 -9.30 -9.24 6.03
CA TRP A 191 -8.27 -9.50 5.02
C TRP A 191 -7.18 -8.43 5.06
N GLY A 192 -5.95 -8.78 4.59
CA GLY A 192 -4.81 -7.90 4.64
C GLY A 192 -4.73 -6.96 3.43
N LYS A 193 -4.21 -7.44 2.29
CA LYS A 193 -4.00 -6.65 1.07
C LYS A 193 -4.07 -7.56 -0.16
N GLY A 194 -4.89 -7.20 -1.14
CA GLY A 194 -4.97 -8.04 -2.34
C GLY A 194 -6.10 -7.70 -3.28
N MET A 195 -6.67 -8.75 -3.92
CA MET A 195 -7.74 -8.64 -4.92
C MET A 195 -8.80 -9.73 -4.72
N VAL A 196 -10.00 -9.45 -5.22
CA VAL A 196 -11.15 -10.37 -5.18
C VAL A 196 -11.72 -10.60 -6.57
N TRP A 197 -12.10 -11.82 -6.86
CA TRP A 197 -12.86 -12.21 -8.06
C TRP A 197 -14.12 -12.95 -7.64
N VAL A 198 -15.23 -12.64 -8.28
CA VAL A 198 -16.50 -13.37 -8.11
C VAL A 198 -17.03 -13.78 -9.47
N ASN A 199 -17.31 -15.07 -9.64
CA ASN A 199 -17.78 -15.64 -10.90
C ASN A 199 -16.95 -15.22 -12.13
N GLY A 200 -15.63 -15.16 -11.98
CA GLY A 200 -14.70 -14.76 -13.04
C GLY A 200 -14.50 -13.26 -13.22
N ARG A 201 -15.17 -12.42 -12.44
CA ARG A 201 -15.10 -10.97 -12.55
C ARG A 201 -14.25 -10.37 -11.44
N ALA A 202 -13.26 -9.55 -11.80
CA ALA A 202 -12.44 -8.83 -10.83
C ALA A 202 -13.29 -7.75 -10.13
N MET A 203 -13.37 -7.84 -8.81
CA MET A 203 -14.09 -6.87 -7.97
C MET A 203 -13.26 -5.64 -7.65
N GLY A 204 -11.94 -5.77 -7.73
CA GLY A 204 -10.99 -4.74 -7.37
C GLY A 204 -10.08 -5.16 -6.22
N ARG A 205 -9.37 -4.18 -5.70
CA ARG A 205 -8.39 -4.33 -4.64
C ARG A 205 -9.00 -4.03 -3.28
N PHE A 206 -8.46 -4.68 -2.25
CA PHE A 206 -8.67 -4.33 -0.86
C PHE A 206 -7.33 -4.11 -0.16
N TRP A 207 -7.37 -3.31 0.89
CA TRP A 207 -6.24 -3.11 1.78
C TRP A 207 -6.76 -2.79 3.19
N GLU A 208 -6.26 -3.52 4.20
CA GLU A 208 -6.68 -3.38 5.60
C GLU A 208 -6.53 -1.95 6.16
N ILE A 209 -5.62 -1.16 5.58
CA ILE A 209 -5.40 0.22 6.02
C ILE A 209 -6.61 1.11 5.80
N GLY A 210 -7.49 0.76 4.84
CA GLY A 210 -8.66 1.56 4.48
C GLY A 210 -8.30 2.82 3.69
N PRO A 211 -9.20 3.81 3.64
CA PRO A 211 -10.48 3.92 4.38
C PRO A 211 -11.59 2.97 3.90
N GLN A 212 -11.52 2.50 2.66
CA GLN A 212 -12.51 1.58 2.09
C GLN A 212 -12.27 0.15 2.60
N GLN A 213 -13.25 -0.41 3.32
CA GLN A 213 -13.19 -1.78 3.85
C GLN A 213 -14.11 -2.75 3.11
N THR A 214 -14.94 -2.25 2.21
CA THR A 214 -15.91 -3.05 1.45
C THR A 214 -15.74 -2.90 -0.04
N LEU A 215 -16.09 -3.95 -0.81
CA LEU A 215 -16.16 -3.92 -2.27
C LEU A 215 -17.60 -4.08 -2.72
N PHE A 216 -18.08 -3.19 -3.58
CA PHE A 216 -19.43 -3.30 -4.16
C PHE A 216 -19.53 -4.51 -5.07
N MET A 217 -20.54 -5.36 -4.82
CA MET A 217 -20.87 -6.55 -5.60
C MET A 217 -22.21 -6.36 -6.28
N PRO A 218 -22.22 -6.06 -7.58
CA PRO A 218 -23.45 -5.95 -8.35
C PRO A 218 -24.20 -7.28 -8.41
N GLY A 219 -25.50 -7.26 -8.13
CA GLY A 219 -26.35 -8.46 -8.20
C GLY A 219 -26.34 -9.12 -9.59
N CYS A 220 -26.19 -8.33 -10.66
CA CYS A 220 -26.12 -8.87 -12.04
C CYS A 220 -24.87 -9.75 -12.31
N TRP A 221 -23.88 -9.74 -11.42
CA TRP A 221 -22.70 -10.63 -11.48
C TRP A 221 -22.87 -11.89 -10.64
N LEU A 222 -23.93 -11.94 -9.84
CA LEU A 222 -24.32 -13.09 -9.05
C LEU A 222 -25.37 -13.93 -9.79
N LYS A 223 -25.51 -15.19 -9.39
CA LYS A 223 -26.54 -16.09 -9.90
C LYS A 223 -27.24 -16.83 -8.76
N LYS A 224 -28.50 -17.18 -8.97
CA LYS A 224 -29.19 -18.11 -8.09
C LYS A 224 -28.47 -19.46 -8.14
N GLY A 225 -28.29 -20.09 -6.99
CA GLY A 225 -27.50 -21.29 -6.84
C GLY A 225 -26.03 -20.99 -6.50
N VAL A 226 -25.10 -21.81 -6.97
CA VAL A 226 -23.70 -21.78 -6.59
C VAL A 226 -22.95 -20.64 -7.29
N ASN A 227 -22.27 -19.82 -6.52
CA ASN A 227 -21.34 -18.78 -6.93
C ASN A 227 -19.93 -19.11 -6.45
N GLU A 228 -18.92 -18.63 -7.14
CA GLU A 228 -17.52 -18.79 -6.79
C GLU A 228 -16.92 -17.44 -6.36
N ILE A 229 -16.06 -17.47 -5.36
CA ILE A 229 -15.23 -16.35 -4.96
C ILE A 229 -13.77 -16.81 -4.85
N ILE A 230 -12.86 -16.01 -5.38
CA ILE A 230 -11.42 -16.17 -5.22
C ILE A 230 -10.85 -14.89 -4.62
N VAL A 231 -9.98 -15.03 -3.64
CA VAL A 231 -9.27 -13.92 -2.99
C VAL A 231 -7.78 -14.18 -3.08
N LEU A 232 -7.03 -13.20 -3.59
CA LEU A 232 -5.58 -13.12 -3.38
C LEU A 232 -5.34 -12.25 -2.17
N ASP A 233 -4.68 -12.77 -1.15
CA ASP A 233 -4.18 -11.96 -0.04
C ASP A 233 -2.65 -12.04 0.04
N LEU A 234 -2.00 -10.89 -0.02
CA LEU A 234 -0.54 -10.75 0.01
C LEU A 234 0.02 -10.71 1.44
N LYS A 235 -0.81 -10.44 2.44
CA LYS A 235 -0.39 -10.30 3.84
C LYS A 235 -0.85 -11.45 4.73
N GLY A 236 -1.87 -12.16 4.30
CA GLY A 236 -2.59 -13.14 5.10
C GLY A 236 -3.76 -12.49 5.87
N PRO A 237 -4.94 -13.12 5.87
CA PRO A 237 -6.11 -12.64 6.58
C PRO A 237 -6.00 -12.93 8.09
N LYS A 238 -6.57 -12.07 8.93
CA LYS A 238 -6.81 -12.38 10.35
C LYS A 238 -7.82 -13.52 10.50
N GLU A 239 -8.81 -13.51 9.64
CA GLU A 239 -9.83 -14.54 9.49
C GLU A 239 -10.25 -14.62 8.02
N ALA A 240 -10.16 -15.80 7.40
CA ALA A 240 -10.51 -16.01 6.00
C ALA A 240 -12.04 -16.10 5.80
N THR A 241 -12.77 -15.06 6.21
CA THR A 241 -14.22 -14.95 6.08
C THR A 241 -14.61 -13.73 5.27
N ILE A 242 -15.71 -13.82 4.51
CA ILE A 242 -16.33 -12.71 3.81
C ILE A 242 -17.83 -12.74 4.07
N VAL A 243 -18.38 -11.60 4.44
CA VAL A 243 -19.80 -11.38 4.65
C VAL A 243 -20.31 -10.31 3.69
N GLY A 244 -21.48 -10.50 3.11
CA GLY A 244 -22.21 -9.48 2.37
C GLY A 244 -22.93 -8.52 3.32
N LEU A 245 -22.77 -7.22 3.09
CA LEU A 245 -23.44 -6.16 3.84
C LEU A 245 -24.40 -5.38 2.94
N ASP A 246 -25.42 -4.78 3.54
CA ASP A 246 -26.40 -3.89 2.88
C ASP A 246 -25.88 -2.45 2.71
N LYS A 247 -24.85 -2.09 3.47
CA LYS A 247 -24.24 -0.76 3.43
C LYS A 247 -22.73 -0.87 3.31
N PRO A 248 -22.07 0.05 2.59
CA PRO A 248 -20.63 0.07 2.49
C PRO A 248 -19.97 0.60 3.77
N ILE A 249 -18.69 0.23 3.94
CA ILE A 249 -17.76 0.84 4.89
C ILE A 249 -16.67 1.49 4.04
N LEU A 250 -16.70 2.84 3.93
CA LEU A 250 -15.84 3.61 3.03
C LEU A 250 -14.92 4.60 3.74
N ASP A 251 -15.07 4.75 5.04
CA ASP A 251 -14.47 5.81 5.86
C ASP A 251 -13.72 5.29 7.09
N MET A 252 -13.41 4.00 7.12
CA MET A 252 -12.69 3.37 8.24
C MET A 252 -11.19 3.28 7.94
N LEU A 253 -10.44 4.28 8.36
CA LEU A 253 -8.98 4.27 8.30
C LEU A 253 -8.40 3.53 9.52
N ARG A 254 -7.60 2.49 9.30
CA ARG A 254 -7.00 1.65 10.36
C ARG A 254 -5.55 1.95 10.66
N VAL A 255 -4.87 2.62 9.76
CA VAL A 255 -3.51 3.11 10.00
C VAL A 255 -3.62 4.54 10.45
N ALA A 256 -3.10 4.84 11.64
CA ALA A 256 -2.82 6.22 11.96
C ALA A 256 -1.79 6.71 10.94
N VAL A 257 -2.25 7.40 9.92
CA VAL A 257 -1.34 8.14 9.05
C VAL A 257 -0.81 9.27 9.93
N PRO A 258 0.49 9.31 10.24
CA PRO A 258 1.02 10.32 11.16
C PRO A 258 0.76 11.74 10.72
N GLU A 259 0.29 11.94 9.50
CA GLU A 259 0.15 13.20 8.78
C GLU A 259 -1.26 13.49 8.27
N THR A 260 -2.27 12.67 8.56
CA THR A 260 -3.64 13.12 8.34
C THR A 260 -3.97 14.18 9.38
N HIS A 261 -3.91 15.39 8.94
CA HIS A 261 -4.15 16.60 9.74
C HIS A 261 -5.62 16.75 10.12
N ARG A 262 -6.48 15.97 9.48
CA ARG A 262 -7.92 15.94 9.74
C ARG A 262 -8.30 14.75 10.60
N LYS A 263 -8.80 15.02 11.80
CA LYS A 263 -9.55 14.03 12.57
C LYS A 263 -10.95 13.94 11.98
N GLN A 264 -11.30 12.79 11.42
CA GLN A 264 -12.66 12.55 10.91
C GLN A 264 -13.73 12.95 11.93
N GLY A 265 -14.72 13.70 11.50
CA GLY A 265 -15.85 14.15 12.34
C GLY A 265 -15.55 15.31 13.31
N GLN A 266 -14.34 15.89 13.30
CA GLN A 266 -14.07 17.10 14.07
C GLN A 266 -14.10 18.33 13.15
N THR A 267 -15.08 19.20 13.37
CA THR A 267 -15.08 20.56 12.82
C THR A 267 -14.67 21.53 13.92
N ILE A 268 -13.64 22.32 13.69
CA ILE A 268 -13.32 23.43 14.57
C ILE A 268 -14.35 24.53 14.28
N LYS A 269 -15.11 24.93 15.30
CA LYS A 269 -16.07 26.04 15.18
C LYS A 269 -15.40 27.30 15.70
N LEU A 270 -15.11 28.20 14.80
CA LEU A 270 -14.43 29.48 15.10
C LEU A 270 -15.40 30.65 15.22
N GLU A 271 -16.71 30.46 14.98
CA GLU A 271 -17.68 31.55 14.94
C GLU A 271 -17.81 32.36 16.26
N LYS A 272 -17.34 31.76 17.36
CA LYS A 272 -17.34 32.41 18.69
C LYS A 272 -15.97 32.93 19.12
N GLU A 273 -14.95 32.67 18.31
CA GLU A 273 -13.59 33.08 18.64
C GLU A 273 -13.30 34.47 18.07
N THR A 274 -12.59 35.29 18.83
CA THR A 274 -12.15 36.60 18.35
C THR A 274 -10.75 36.47 17.77
N PRO A 275 -10.56 36.73 16.47
CA PRO A 275 -9.23 36.65 15.88
C PRO A 275 -8.28 37.68 16.48
N VAL A 276 -7.02 37.29 16.72
CA VAL A 276 -5.97 38.20 17.19
C VAL A 276 -5.56 39.23 16.13
N ALA A 277 -5.76 38.89 14.86
CA ALA A 277 -5.61 39.79 13.72
C ALA A 277 -6.50 39.33 12.56
N ALA A 278 -6.96 40.26 11.76
CA ALA A 278 -7.66 40.02 10.51
C ALA A 278 -7.15 41.00 9.44
N GLY A 279 -7.15 40.56 8.19
CA GLY A 279 -6.67 41.38 7.08
C GLY A 279 -6.79 40.66 5.76
N THR A 280 -6.30 41.26 4.68
CA THR A 280 -6.32 40.70 3.34
C THR A 280 -4.89 40.63 2.80
N PHE A 281 -4.48 39.46 2.35
CA PHE A 281 -3.24 39.31 1.63
C PHE A 281 -3.31 39.97 0.24
N LYS A 282 -2.16 40.38 -0.29
CA LYS A 282 -2.07 40.90 -1.67
C LYS A 282 -1.99 39.71 -2.67
N PRO A 283 -2.51 39.86 -3.88
CA PRO A 283 -2.29 38.85 -4.93
C PRO A 283 -0.79 38.67 -5.18
N GLY A 284 -0.36 37.42 -5.36
CA GLY A 284 1.03 37.07 -5.69
C GLY A 284 1.54 35.83 -4.97
N ASN A 285 2.72 35.33 -5.41
CA ASN A 285 3.32 34.10 -4.94
C ASN A 285 4.49 34.32 -3.95
N GLY A 286 4.72 35.56 -3.51
CA GLY A 286 5.80 35.91 -2.60
C GLY A 286 5.39 35.80 -1.13
N TRP A 287 6.39 35.80 -0.26
CA TRP A 287 6.19 35.90 1.18
C TRP A 287 5.45 37.18 1.55
N GLN A 288 4.48 37.04 2.43
CA GLN A 288 3.75 38.13 3.00
C GLN A 288 3.76 38.03 4.52
N GLU A 289 4.04 39.12 5.19
CA GLU A 289 4.11 39.18 6.66
C GLU A 289 2.88 39.92 7.20
N VAL A 290 2.23 39.32 8.18
CA VAL A 290 1.14 39.93 8.94
C VAL A 290 1.61 40.12 10.38
N LYS A 291 1.59 41.36 10.84
CA LYS A 291 1.91 41.68 12.24
C LYS A 291 0.70 41.39 13.11
N VAL A 292 0.91 40.58 14.12
CA VAL A 292 -0.09 40.24 15.13
C VAL A 292 0.36 40.80 16.50
N PRO A 293 -0.52 41.14 17.41
CA PRO A 293 -0.14 41.48 18.79
C PRO A 293 0.65 40.34 19.43
N VAL A 294 1.64 40.65 20.24
CA VAL A 294 2.40 39.65 20.97
C VAL A 294 1.44 38.83 21.84
N THR A 295 1.29 37.56 21.51
CA THR A 295 0.29 36.69 22.13
C THR A 295 0.95 35.37 22.55
N LYS A 296 0.67 34.90 23.76
CA LYS A 296 1.08 33.61 24.24
C LYS A 296 0.01 32.58 23.91
N GLY A 297 0.31 31.62 23.05
CA GLY A 297 -0.61 30.56 22.66
C GLY A 297 0.07 29.21 22.54
N ARG A 298 -0.71 28.15 22.73
CA ARG A 298 -0.28 26.75 22.49
C ARG A 298 -0.61 26.31 21.05
N TYR A 299 -1.64 26.91 20.49
CA TYR A 299 -2.11 26.63 19.15
C TYR A 299 -2.13 27.90 18.33
N PHE A 300 -1.86 27.77 17.06
CA PHE A 300 -2.02 28.83 16.08
C PHE A 300 -3.04 28.34 15.04
N CYS A 301 -3.99 29.19 14.70
CA CYS A 301 -4.99 28.90 13.67
C CYS A 301 -4.97 30.02 12.64
N LEU A 302 -4.90 29.66 11.36
CA LEU A 302 -5.11 30.57 10.25
C LEU A 302 -6.41 30.17 9.56
N GLU A 303 -7.36 31.08 9.46
CA GLU A 303 -8.63 30.90 8.79
C GLU A 303 -8.66 31.72 7.51
N GLY A 304 -8.87 31.07 6.37
CA GLY A 304 -9.12 31.72 5.07
C GLY A 304 -10.62 31.96 4.87
N LEU A 305 -11.04 33.20 4.81
CA LEU A 305 -12.46 33.59 4.68
C LEU A 305 -12.87 33.80 3.21
N SER A 306 -11.91 34.02 2.31
CA SER A 306 -12.14 34.26 0.88
C SER A 306 -10.88 33.97 0.07
N SER A 307 -11.05 33.69 -1.21
CA SER A 307 -9.96 33.54 -2.18
C SER A 307 -10.02 34.64 -3.25
N PHE A 308 -8.92 34.89 -3.95
CA PHE A 308 -8.84 35.93 -4.98
C PHE A 308 -9.64 35.57 -6.25
N ASP A 309 -9.84 34.31 -6.49
CA ASP A 309 -10.56 33.78 -7.67
C ASP A 309 -12.03 33.43 -7.37
N ASN A 310 -12.54 33.82 -6.19
CA ASN A 310 -13.87 33.50 -5.69
C ASN A 310 -14.17 32.00 -5.60
N THR A 311 -13.14 31.16 -5.52
CA THR A 311 -13.31 29.75 -5.19
C THR A 311 -13.34 29.54 -3.67
N ASN A 312 -13.75 28.37 -3.22
CA ASN A 312 -13.69 28.01 -1.80
C ASN A 312 -12.34 27.36 -1.41
N ILE A 313 -11.30 27.61 -2.20
CA ILE A 313 -9.98 26.97 -2.01
C ILE A 313 -8.93 28.05 -1.75
N ALA A 314 -8.19 27.90 -0.65
CA ALA A 314 -6.98 28.69 -0.38
C ALA A 314 -5.84 27.71 -0.12
N ALA A 315 -4.71 27.86 -0.82
CA ALA A 315 -3.53 27.04 -0.64
C ALA A 315 -2.42 27.85 0.01
N ILE A 316 -1.73 27.22 0.98
CA ILE A 316 -0.59 27.80 1.67
C ILE A 316 0.59 26.87 1.46
N ALA A 317 1.62 27.34 0.74
CA ALA A 317 2.81 26.54 0.48
C ALA A 317 3.70 26.42 1.71
N GLU A 318 3.89 27.52 2.43
CA GLU A 318 4.70 27.57 3.65
C GLU A 318 4.11 28.57 4.66
N PHE A 319 4.36 28.29 5.92
CA PHE A 319 3.88 29.10 7.03
C PHE A 319 4.94 29.18 8.14
N ASP A 320 5.29 30.39 8.53
CA ASP A 320 6.22 30.66 9.63
C ASP A 320 5.56 31.56 10.68
N VAL A 321 5.90 31.36 11.94
CA VAL A 321 5.59 32.30 13.04
C VAL A 321 6.88 32.95 13.50
N LEU A 322 6.82 34.27 13.67
CA LEU A 322 7.95 35.05 14.17
C LEU A 322 7.73 35.40 15.63
N ASP A 323 8.79 35.43 16.41
CA ASP A 323 8.77 35.93 17.79
C ASP A 323 8.73 37.48 17.84
N GLU A 324 8.71 38.02 19.02
CA GLU A 324 8.72 39.50 19.26
C GLU A 324 9.97 40.22 18.70
N LYS A 325 11.04 39.46 18.40
CA LYS A 325 12.28 39.98 17.81
C LYS A 325 12.33 39.78 16.29
N GLY A 326 11.26 39.23 15.70
CA GLY A 326 11.20 38.91 14.29
C GLY A 326 12.01 37.68 13.89
N GLN A 327 12.37 36.82 14.84
CA GLN A 327 13.06 35.55 14.55
C GLN A 327 12.06 34.42 14.34
N LYS A 328 12.33 33.55 13.35
CA LYS A 328 11.49 32.39 13.09
C LYS A 328 11.50 31.43 14.28
N ILE A 329 10.32 31.06 14.74
CA ILE A 329 10.15 29.98 15.71
C ILE A 329 10.41 28.65 15.00
N SER A 330 11.30 27.81 15.57
CA SER A 330 11.61 26.50 14.99
C SER A 330 10.36 25.65 14.82
N ARG A 331 10.17 25.09 13.62
CA ARG A 331 9.05 24.20 13.27
C ARG A 331 9.30 22.74 13.61
N GLU A 332 10.49 22.38 14.13
CA GLU A 332 10.94 21.01 14.36
C GLU A 332 9.97 20.16 15.21
N ASN A 333 9.27 20.80 16.14
CA ASN A 333 8.30 20.15 17.03
C ASN A 333 6.84 20.54 16.74
N TRP A 334 6.57 21.19 15.62
CA TRP A 334 5.19 21.54 15.28
C TRP A 334 4.42 20.32 14.83
N LYS A 335 3.15 20.28 15.16
CA LYS A 335 2.20 19.28 14.68
C LYS A 335 0.98 20.01 14.16
N ILE A 336 0.57 19.70 12.95
CA ILE A 336 -0.73 20.13 12.43
C ILE A 336 -1.78 19.29 13.17
N VAL A 337 -2.66 19.94 13.90
CA VAL A 337 -3.71 19.28 14.69
C VAL A 337 -5.07 19.33 14.01
N TYR A 338 -5.21 20.22 13.03
CA TYR A 338 -6.41 20.35 12.21
C TYR A 338 -6.08 21.01 10.86
N ALA A 339 -6.68 20.53 9.79
CA ALA A 339 -6.80 21.21 8.50
C ALA A 339 -8.23 20.99 7.98
N ASP A 340 -8.80 21.98 7.31
CA ASP A 340 -10.17 21.92 6.80
C ASP A 340 -10.27 21.01 5.57
N SER A 341 -9.24 21.00 4.75
CA SER A 341 -9.10 20.13 3.59
C SER A 341 -7.64 19.65 3.44
N GLU A 342 -7.45 18.54 2.74
CA GLU A 342 -6.14 18.00 2.38
C GLU A 342 -5.62 18.63 1.09
#